data_e861709cd8e9f68668207566bdbecb4b
#
_entry.id   e861709cd8e9f68668207566bdbecb4b
#
_cell.length_a   1.000
_cell.length_b   1.000
_cell.length_c   1.000
_cell.angle_alpha   90.00
_cell.angle_beta   90.00
_cell.angle_gamma   90.00
#
_symmetry.space_group_name_H-M   'P 1'
#
loop_
_entity.id
_entity.type
_entity.pdbx_description
1 polymer ?
#
loop_
_entity_poly.entity_id
_entity_poly.type
_entity_poly.pdbx_seq_one_letter_code
_entity_poly.pdbx_strand_id
1 'polypeptide(L)'
;MRLLIPILLFAVYAAMAHALSIGISPGRANFQGVLRAGYSERTVTISTGSDEEILATFNAQGEIRDWVRFDTNDTSFIISKDNPYKLKIIVEPPSDTRIGNYSGDIEFITEGSSGGGGRAGAAVKTAVSLRVNLEVSGDEKVECRAGAFNLKDAEVGFPLEFSYNAINDGNVRLKPTLTIDVWDQLQEKLIFKRDFPGDEVLPTTERKISGFLQNPLGEGQYWASMSSKECRSSGIITFNVVEKGGIADKGELKEIINKPWAYTKETVQITARFQNSGERAVTAMFKGTIRLDDRIVRLVETDEVIVPAGEISDFDIFFSPEQPGRYTLTGRVVYNKKLTYEKGTVINVNASPEEVTQKKLELLPLIVYLIIIATIIFLIKKIMKERKKKIRF
;
A
#
# COMPACT_ATOMS: atom_id res chain seq x y z
N MET A 1 21.61 29.86 49.40
CA MET A 1 21.40 30.22 47.98
C MET A 1 22.25 29.43 46.97
N ARG A 2 23.45 28.92 47.31
CA ARG A 2 24.32 28.15 46.38
C ARG A 2 23.91 26.69 46.14
N LEU A 3 23.06 26.09 47.00
CA LEU A 3 22.59 24.70 46.84
C LEU A 3 21.27 24.57 46.04
N LEU A 4 20.51 25.64 45.91
CA LEU A 4 19.22 25.64 45.16
C LEU A 4 19.38 25.58 43.63
N ILE A 5 20.46 26.11 43.11
CA ILE A 5 20.72 26.15 41.65
C ILE A 5 20.96 24.75 41.06
N PRO A 6 21.79 23.85 41.67
CA PRO A 6 21.95 22.50 41.14
C PRO A 6 20.71 21.63 41.28
N ILE A 7 19.88 21.84 42.33
CA ILE A 7 18.60 21.13 42.48
C ILE A 7 17.59 21.58 41.44
N LEU A 8 17.53 22.88 41.13
CA LEU A 8 16.66 23.40 40.06
C LEU A 8 17.10 22.92 38.64
N LEU A 9 18.41 22.87 38.39
CA LEU A 9 18.97 22.32 37.15
C LEU A 9 18.69 20.81 37.04
N PHE A 10 18.76 20.05 38.10
CA PHE A 10 18.44 18.62 38.10
C PHE A 10 16.94 18.39 37.91
N ALA A 11 16.07 19.22 38.49
CA ALA A 11 14.61 19.14 38.27
C ALA A 11 14.21 19.50 36.84
N VAL A 12 14.88 20.45 36.19
CA VAL A 12 14.65 20.80 34.79
C VAL A 12 15.14 19.69 33.82
N TYR A 13 16.24 19.01 34.18
CA TYR A 13 16.75 17.88 33.40
C TYR A 13 15.87 16.62 33.52
N ALA A 14 15.28 16.39 34.71
CA ALA A 14 14.36 15.28 34.94
C ALA A 14 13.00 15.46 34.18
N ALA A 15 12.61 16.70 33.89
CA ALA A 15 11.36 16.99 33.18
C ALA A 15 11.42 16.68 31.64
N MET A 16 12.59 16.37 31.09
CA MET A 16 12.77 16.04 29.68
C MET A 16 12.88 14.52 29.39
N ALA A 17 12.60 13.68 30.38
CA ALA A 17 12.52 12.25 30.10
C ALA A 17 11.22 11.94 29.33
N HIS A 18 11.29 11.94 28.02
CA HIS A 18 10.21 11.43 27.19
C HIS A 18 10.11 9.92 27.40
N ALA A 19 9.09 9.49 28.14
CA ALA A 19 8.84 8.07 28.33
C ALA A 19 8.35 7.49 26.99
N LEU A 20 9.10 6.54 26.46
CA LEU A 20 8.66 5.74 25.33
C LEU A 20 7.40 4.98 25.77
N SER A 21 6.27 5.25 25.13
CA SER A 21 5.01 4.60 25.43
C SER A 21 4.48 3.87 24.20
N ILE A 22 3.95 2.67 24.39
CA ILE A 22 3.23 1.91 23.39
C ILE A 22 1.85 1.56 23.96
N GLY A 23 0.82 1.73 23.15
CA GLY A 23 -0.56 1.42 23.49
C GLY A 23 -1.20 0.49 22.47
N ILE A 24 -2.19 -0.29 22.91
CA ILE A 24 -2.98 -1.17 22.07
C ILE A 24 -4.46 -0.93 22.30
N SER A 25 -5.21 -0.84 21.20
CA SER A 25 -6.67 -0.70 21.25
C SER A 25 -7.33 -1.63 20.24
N PRO A 26 -8.28 -2.49 20.68
CA PRO A 26 -8.67 -2.79 22.07
C PRO A 26 -7.58 -3.57 22.81
N GLY A 27 -7.52 -3.47 24.13
CA GLY A 27 -6.54 -4.19 24.98
C GLY A 27 -6.79 -5.69 25.13
N ARG A 28 -7.87 -6.21 24.51
CA ARG A 28 -8.21 -7.65 24.45
C ARG A 28 -8.85 -7.97 23.11
N ALA A 29 -8.46 -9.10 22.53
CA ALA A 29 -9.08 -9.65 21.34
C ALA A 29 -9.91 -10.90 21.74
N ASN A 30 -11.22 -10.79 21.63
CA ASN A 30 -12.13 -11.89 21.95
C ASN A 30 -12.70 -12.48 20.67
N PHE A 31 -12.53 -13.79 20.48
CA PHE A 31 -13.06 -14.59 19.38
C PHE A 31 -14.05 -15.60 19.97
N GLN A 32 -15.32 -15.44 19.66
CA GLN A 32 -16.40 -16.25 20.21
C GLN A 32 -17.00 -17.20 19.17
N GLY A 33 -17.28 -18.42 19.57
CA GLY A 33 -17.97 -19.42 18.77
C GLY A 33 -17.20 -19.80 17.49
N VAL A 34 -15.89 -19.76 17.47
CA VAL A 34 -15.09 -20.13 16.29
C VAL A 34 -15.16 -21.64 16.08
N LEU A 35 -15.45 -22.09 14.86
CA LEU A 35 -15.50 -23.51 14.55
C LEU A 35 -14.10 -24.15 14.51
N ARG A 36 -14.03 -25.45 14.70
CA ARG A 36 -12.83 -26.24 14.35
C ARG A 36 -12.54 -26.08 12.87
N ALA A 37 -11.28 -25.89 12.49
CA ALA A 37 -10.86 -25.49 11.14
C ALA A 37 -11.58 -24.24 10.61
N GLY A 38 -12.23 -23.49 11.53
CA GLY A 38 -12.92 -22.25 11.21
C GLY A 38 -11.97 -21.07 11.10
N TYR A 39 -12.54 -19.91 10.87
CA TYR A 39 -11.82 -18.63 10.68
C TYR A 39 -12.50 -17.54 11.50
N SER A 40 -11.72 -16.68 12.11
CA SER A 40 -12.19 -15.41 12.64
C SER A 40 -11.08 -14.40 12.66
N GLU A 41 -11.40 -13.12 12.43
CA GLU A 41 -10.40 -12.05 12.43
C GLU A 41 -10.82 -10.85 13.28
N ARG A 42 -9.82 -10.14 13.81
CA ARG A 42 -9.98 -8.90 14.55
C ARG A 42 -8.81 -7.97 14.22
N THR A 43 -9.12 -6.69 14.03
CA THR A 43 -8.09 -5.67 13.86
C THR A 43 -7.81 -4.97 15.18
N VAL A 44 -6.55 -4.81 15.51
CA VAL A 44 -6.06 -4.02 16.64
C VAL A 44 -5.21 -2.87 16.13
N THR A 45 -5.22 -1.77 16.88
CA THR A 45 -4.42 -0.59 16.56
C THR A 45 -3.33 -0.44 17.60
N ILE A 46 -2.09 -0.38 17.17
CA ILE A 46 -0.91 -0.13 17.98
C ILE A 46 -0.51 1.33 17.77
N SER A 47 -0.37 2.08 18.85
CA SER A 47 -0.06 3.50 18.83
C SER A 47 1.04 3.86 19.83
N THR A 48 1.65 5.03 19.62
CA THR A 48 2.62 5.62 20.54
C THR A 48 2.35 7.11 20.69
N GLY A 49 2.79 7.69 21.80
CA GLY A 49 2.81 9.15 22.00
C GLY A 49 4.05 9.84 21.47
N SER A 50 5.00 9.10 20.91
CA SER A 50 6.26 9.65 20.39
C SER A 50 6.06 10.29 19.00
N ASP A 51 6.63 11.45 18.81
CA ASP A 51 6.73 12.12 17.51
C ASP A 51 7.81 11.47 16.62
N GLU A 52 8.77 10.72 17.22
CA GLU A 52 9.78 9.97 16.49
C GLU A 52 9.23 8.60 16.05
N GLU A 53 9.74 8.11 14.91
CA GLU A 53 9.44 6.77 14.44
C GLU A 53 10.08 5.72 15.32
N ILE A 54 9.26 4.77 15.78
CA ILE A 54 9.68 3.68 16.67
C ILE A 54 9.51 2.36 15.92
N LEU A 55 10.59 1.59 15.86
CA LEU A 55 10.53 0.21 15.38
C LEU A 55 9.98 -0.67 16.52
N ALA A 56 8.95 -1.44 16.21
CA ALA A 56 8.36 -2.40 17.14
C ALA A 56 8.27 -3.79 16.49
N THR A 57 8.29 -4.82 17.32
CA THR A 57 8.11 -6.21 16.92
C THR A 57 6.94 -6.82 17.68
N PHE A 58 6.34 -7.89 17.11
CA PHE A 58 5.31 -8.64 17.82
C PHE A 58 5.56 -10.16 17.73
N ASN A 59 5.08 -10.87 18.73
CA ASN A 59 5.16 -12.32 18.81
C ASN A 59 3.96 -12.90 19.56
N ALA A 60 3.35 -13.97 19.03
CA ALA A 60 2.29 -14.70 19.69
C ALA A 60 2.84 -15.73 20.66
N GLN A 61 2.19 -15.88 21.83
CA GLN A 61 2.58 -16.77 22.91
C GLN A 61 1.36 -17.50 23.49
N GLY A 62 1.61 -18.59 24.20
CA GLY A 62 0.56 -19.37 24.88
C GLY A 62 -0.03 -20.49 24.01
N GLU A 63 -1.15 -21.05 24.46
CA GLU A 63 -1.77 -22.25 23.88
C GLU A 63 -2.22 -22.09 22.42
N ILE A 64 -2.59 -20.88 22.04
CA ILE A 64 -3.11 -20.56 20.70
C ILE A 64 -2.05 -20.05 19.73
N ARG A 65 -0.77 -20.06 20.13
CA ARG A 65 0.32 -19.50 19.33
C ARG A 65 0.29 -19.98 17.89
N ASP A 66 0.14 -21.27 17.69
CA ASP A 66 0.19 -21.88 16.36
C ASP A 66 -1.13 -21.74 15.57
N TRP A 67 -2.19 -21.25 16.22
CA TRP A 67 -3.50 -20.98 15.62
C TRP A 67 -3.70 -19.53 15.23
N VAL A 68 -2.77 -18.65 15.67
CA VAL A 68 -2.80 -17.23 15.39
C VAL A 68 -1.94 -16.94 14.17
N ARG A 69 -2.51 -16.21 13.23
CA ARG A 69 -1.82 -15.66 12.06
C ARG A 69 -2.05 -14.16 11.99
N PHE A 70 -1.26 -13.51 11.16
CA PHE A 70 -1.33 -12.08 10.93
C PHE A 70 -1.47 -11.82 9.44
N ASP A 71 -2.03 -10.68 9.07
CA ASP A 71 -2.17 -10.24 7.68
C ASP A 71 -0.84 -9.76 7.05
N THR A 72 0.26 -9.94 7.76
CA THR A 72 1.62 -9.62 7.32
C THR A 72 2.57 -10.78 7.62
N ASN A 73 3.58 -10.92 6.78
CA ASN A 73 4.72 -11.83 7.05
C ASN A 73 5.83 -11.16 7.84
N ASP A 74 5.82 -9.82 7.92
CA ASP A 74 6.79 -9.05 8.68
C ASP A 74 6.39 -9.03 10.15
N THR A 75 7.32 -9.41 11.03
CA THR A 75 7.15 -9.35 12.49
C THR A 75 7.55 -8.00 13.08
N SER A 76 8.06 -7.09 12.25
CA SER A 76 8.47 -5.75 12.62
C SER A 76 7.68 -4.69 11.86
N PHE A 77 7.41 -3.58 12.52
CA PHE A 77 6.66 -2.46 11.95
C PHE A 77 7.10 -1.14 12.61
N ILE A 78 6.83 -0.04 11.91
CA ILE A 78 7.17 1.30 12.40
C ILE A 78 5.89 2.01 12.84
N ILE A 79 5.93 2.67 13.99
CA ILE A 79 4.85 3.50 14.52
C ILE A 79 5.36 4.87 14.91
N SER A 80 4.50 5.87 14.77
CA SER A 80 4.66 7.21 15.31
C SER A 80 3.31 7.73 15.81
N LYS A 81 3.30 8.88 16.45
CA LYS A 81 2.08 9.51 16.96
C LYS A 81 1.04 9.72 15.84
N ASP A 82 1.50 10.12 14.67
CA ASP A 82 0.63 10.43 13.52
C ASP A 82 0.38 9.22 12.61
N ASN A 83 1.12 8.13 12.81
CA ASN A 83 1.01 6.91 12.01
C ASN A 83 0.89 5.66 12.89
N PRO A 84 -0.29 5.39 13.48
CA PRO A 84 -0.54 4.16 14.23
C PRO A 84 -0.60 2.97 13.28
N TYR A 85 -0.11 1.81 13.75
CA TYR A 85 -0.12 0.57 12.99
C TYR A 85 -1.39 -0.23 13.25
N LYS A 86 -2.06 -0.70 12.20
CA LYS A 86 -3.23 -1.59 12.27
C LYS A 86 -2.77 -3.01 11.94
N LEU A 87 -2.93 -3.91 12.88
CA LEU A 87 -2.61 -5.32 12.73
C LEU A 87 -3.90 -6.15 12.75
N LYS A 88 -4.10 -6.96 11.74
CA LYS A 88 -5.18 -7.92 11.70
C LYS A 88 -4.70 -9.24 12.30
N ILE A 89 -5.39 -9.69 13.33
CA ILE A 89 -5.17 -10.95 14.00
C ILE A 89 -6.19 -11.95 13.48
N ILE A 90 -5.72 -13.06 12.97
CA ILE A 90 -6.52 -14.14 12.40
C ILE A 90 -6.34 -15.36 13.29
N VAL A 91 -7.43 -16.02 13.65
CA VAL A 91 -7.42 -17.28 14.40
C VAL A 91 -8.04 -18.41 13.57
N GLU A 92 -7.30 -19.51 13.47
CA GLU A 92 -7.68 -20.71 12.72
C GLU A 92 -7.38 -21.96 13.57
N PRO A 93 -8.31 -22.36 14.48
CA PRO A 93 -8.10 -23.55 15.30
C PRO A 93 -8.00 -24.80 14.43
N PRO A 94 -7.10 -25.74 14.70
CA PRO A 94 -7.04 -27.03 14.01
C PRO A 94 -8.35 -27.82 14.05
N SER A 95 -8.54 -28.74 13.10
CA SER A 95 -9.76 -29.54 12.98
C SER A 95 -9.98 -30.52 14.13
N ASP A 96 -8.90 -30.93 14.80
CA ASP A 96 -8.87 -31.82 15.93
C ASP A 96 -8.97 -31.13 17.30
N THR A 97 -9.08 -29.80 17.31
CA THR A 97 -9.19 -28.99 18.54
C THR A 97 -10.43 -29.39 19.33
N ARG A 98 -10.32 -29.53 20.64
CA ARG A 98 -11.48 -29.77 21.51
C ARG A 98 -12.30 -28.49 21.63
N ILE A 99 -13.64 -28.69 21.82
CA ILE A 99 -14.53 -27.57 22.16
C ILE A 99 -14.12 -27.04 23.54
N GLY A 100 -14.02 -25.69 23.66
CA GLY A 100 -13.63 -25.07 24.93
C GLY A 100 -13.05 -23.68 24.74
N ASN A 101 -12.56 -23.12 25.84
CA ASN A 101 -11.96 -21.81 25.88
C ASN A 101 -10.45 -21.93 25.92
N TYR A 102 -9.78 -21.17 25.08
CA TYR A 102 -8.33 -21.10 24.94
C TYR A 102 -7.86 -19.66 25.08
N SER A 103 -6.62 -19.48 25.47
CA SER A 103 -6.07 -18.14 25.58
C SER A 103 -4.60 -18.10 25.27
N GLY A 104 -4.15 -16.93 24.86
CA GLY A 104 -2.76 -16.59 24.64
C GLY A 104 -2.56 -15.11 24.69
N ASP A 105 -1.34 -14.70 24.47
CA ASP A 105 -0.97 -13.30 24.47
C ASP A 105 -0.18 -12.97 23.20
N ILE A 106 -0.36 -11.77 22.68
CA ILE A 106 0.50 -11.21 21.64
C ILE A 106 1.29 -10.09 22.30
N GLU A 107 2.58 -10.27 22.38
CA GLU A 107 3.48 -9.31 22.97
C GLU A 107 4.02 -8.38 21.89
N PHE A 108 3.95 -7.08 22.12
CA PHE A 108 4.50 -6.03 21.27
C PHE A 108 5.65 -5.37 22.00
N ILE A 109 6.84 -5.36 21.40
CA ILE A 109 8.06 -4.87 22.00
C ILE A 109 8.64 -3.78 21.10
N THR A 110 8.92 -2.61 21.66
CA THR A 110 9.65 -1.56 20.95
C THR A 110 11.14 -1.85 20.97
N GLU A 111 11.84 -1.69 19.86
CA GLU A 111 13.28 -1.61 19.86
C GLU A 111 13.69 -0.23 20.37
N GLY A 112 14.50 -0.22 21.43
CA GLY A 112 14.92 1.02 22.04
C GLY A 112 15.67 1.92 21.06
N SER A 113 15.26 3.18 20.96
CA SER A 113 16.00 4.20 20.23
C SER A 113 17.38 4.34 20.86
N SER A 114 18.42 3.90 20.17
CA SER A 114 19.79 4.29 20.49
C SER A 114 19.96 5.71 20.00
N GLY A 115 19.77 6.68 20.91
CA GLY A 115 19.99 8.10 20.63
C GLY A 115 21.32 8.29 19.92
N GLY A 116 21.27 8.79 18.69
CA GLY A 116 22.43 9.06 17.86
C GLY A 116 23.40 10.02 18.55
N GLY A 117 24.56 9.52 18.92
CA GLY A 117 25.62 10.31 19.50
C GLY A 117 26.42 9.55 20.53
N GLY A 118 27.36 8.71 20.11
CA GLY A 118 28.59 8.25 20.79
C GLY A 118 28.72 8.18 22.31
N ARG A 119 27.62 8.17 23.07
CA ARG A 119 27.60 8.00 24.53
C ARG A 119 26.86 6.72 24.87
N ALA A 120 27.43 5.92 25.77
CA ALA A 120 26.79 4.71 26.32
C ALA A 120 25.46 5.10 26.97
N GLY A 121 24.36 4.96 26.24
CA GLY A 121 22.99 5.15 26.71
C GLY A 121 22.32 3.78 26.88
N ALA A 122 21.58 3.58 27.94
CA ALA A 122 20.73 2.41 28.10
C ALA A 122 19.56 2.51 27.12
N ALA A 123 19.42 1.54 26.19
CA ALA A 123 18.25 1.43 25.36
C ALA A 123 17.08 0.94 26.22
N VAL A 124 16.04 1.77 26.36
CA VAL A 124 14.81 1.39 27.06
C VAL A 124 13.88 0.69 26.07
N LYS A 125 13.58 -0.57 26.31
CA LYS A 125 12.55 -1.32 25.59
C LYS A 125 11.24 -1.27 26.37
N THR A 126 10.15 -0.97 25.70
CA THR A 126 8.82 -1.01 26.29
C THR A 126 8.05 -2.15 25.66
N ALA A 127 7.37 -2.93 26.47
CA ALA A 127 6.53 -4.02 26.02
C ALA A 127 5.09 -3.81 26.48
N VAL A 128 4.14 -4.22 25.62
CA VAL A 128 2.72 -4.29 25.96
C VAL A 128 2.14 -5.61 25.44
N SER A 129 1.25 -6.23 26.22
CA SER A 129 0.65 -7.51 25.87
C SER A 129 -0.84 -7.33 25.56
N LEU A 130 -1.27 -7.93 24.44
CA LEU A 130 -2.66 -8.07 24.06
C LEU A 130 -3.15 -9.46 24.45
N ARG A 131 -4.12 -9.54 25.34
CA ARG A 131 -4.78 -10.82 25.68
C ARG A 131 -5.70 -11.26 24.56
N VAL A 132 -5.50 -12.48 24.06
CA VAL A 132 -6.36 -13.14 23.08
C VAL A 132 -7.15 -14.24 23.77
N ASN A 133 -8.48 -14.16 23.70
CA ASN A 133 -9.38 -15.18 24.20
C ASN A 133 -10.12 -15.81 23.02
N LEU A 134 -10.12 -17.11 22.94
CA LEU A 134 -10.72 -17.88 21.84
C LEU A 134 -11.66 -18.94 22.42
N GLU A 135 -12.94 -18.87 22.05
CA GLU A 135 -13.92 -19.92 22.29
C GLU A 135 -14.07 -20.76 21.03
N VAL A 136 -13.71 -22.03 21.11
CA VAL A 136 -13.90 -23.01 20.04
C VAL A 136 -15.25 -23.72 20.25
N SER A 137 -16.12 -23.63 19.25
CA SER A 137 -17.47 -24.23 19.24
C SER A 137 -17.55 -25.38 18.24
N GLY A 138 -18.55 -26.26 18.45
CA GLY A 138 -18.97 -27.28 17.49
C GLY A 138 -20.23 -26.90 16.72
N ASP A 139 -20.91 -25.84 17.15
CA ASP A 139 -22.20 -25.43 16.63
C ASP A 139 -22.04 -24.42 15.49
N GLU A 140 -22.56 -24.73 14.31
CA GLU A 140 -22.59 -23.86 13.16
C GLU A 140 -23.64 -22.75 13.34
N LYS A 141 -23.21 -21.52 13.22
CA LYS A 141 -24.06 -20.34 13.23
C LYS A 141 -24.03 -19.67 11.87
N VAL A 142 -25.11 -19.79 11.10
CA VAL A 142 -25.30 -19.09 9.84
C VAL A 142 -26.03 -17.79 10.12
N GLU A 143 -25.31 -16.67 10.12
CA GLU A 143 -25.89 -15.35 10.33
C GLU A 143 -25.22 -14.34 9.38
N CYS A 144 -26.03 -13.77 8.48
CA CYS A 144 -25.56 -12.87 7.46
C CYS A 144 -26.52 -11.70 7.31
N ARG A 145 -25.96 -10.54 7.11
CA ARG A 145 -26.69 -9.32 6.72
C ARG A 145 -26.14 -8.81 5.40
N ALA A 146 -27.01 -8.33 4.53
CA ALA A 146 -26.61 -7.59 3.35
C ALA A 146 -27.25 -6.19 3.38
N GLY A 147 -26.56 -5.21 2.81
CA GLY A 147 -27.03 -3.82 2.79
C GLY A 147 -26.22 -2.98 1.83
N ALA A 148 -26.46 -1.68 1.86
CA ALA A 148 -25.85 -0.72 0.96
C ALA A 148 -25.97 -1.15 -0.52
N PHE A 149 -27.14 -1.74 -0.86
CA PHE A 149 -27.44 -2.11 -2.25
C PHE A 149 -27.38 -0.88 -3.13
N ASN A 150 -26.67 -0.96 -4.22
CA ASN A 150 -26.51 0.10 -5.19
C ASN A 150 -26.53 -0.46 -6.61
N LEU A 151 -27.23 0.23 -7.50
CA LEU A 151 -27.25 -0.02 -8.94
C LEU A 151 -27.11 1.32 -9.61
N LYS A 152 -26.07 1.51 -10.40
CA LYS A 152 -25.77 2.78 -11.04
C LYS A 152 -26.58 2.98 -12.32
N ASP A 153 -26.84 4.23 -12.65
CA ASP A 153 -27.36 4.61 -13.97
C ASP A 153 -26.40 4.13 -15.07
N ALA A 154 -26.95 3.75 -16.21
CA ALA A 154 -26.17 3.29 -17.35
C ALA A 154 -26.66 3.90 -18.67
N GLU A 155 -25.86 3.87 -19.69
CA GLU A 155 -26.27 4.19 -21.05
C GLU A 155 -26.84 2.96 -21.76
N VAL A 156 -27.70 3.18 -22.73
CA VAL A 156 -28.22 2.13 -23.59
C VAL A 156 -27.07 1.32 -24.21
N GLY A 157 -27.09 0.01 -23.99
CA GLY A 157 -26.10 -0.94 -24.50
C GLY A 157 -24.81 -1.03 -23.66
N PHE A 158 -24.69 -0.28 -22.56
CA PHE A 158 -23.62 -0.42 -21.58
C PHE A 158 -24.07 -1.20 -20.36
N PRO A 159 -23.20 -2.03 -19.73
CA PRO A 159 -23.57 -2.82 -18.57
C PRO A 159 -23.94 -1.93 -17.36
N LEU A 160 -24.90 -2.41 -16.56
CA LEU A 160 -25.25 -1.83 -15.28
C LEU A 160 -24.22 -2.29 -14.23
N GLU A 161 -23.65 -1.35 -13.48
CA GLU A 161 -22.76 -1.63 -12.36
C GLU A 161 -23.55 -1.73 -11.07
N PHE A 162 -23.41 -2.83 -10.35
CA PHE A 162 -24.03 -3.02 -9.04
C PHE A 162 -23.01 -3.24 -7.95
N SER A 163 -23.36 -2.91 -6.72
CA SER A 163 -22.59 -3.27 -5.53
C SER A 163 -23.51 -3.43 -4.31
N TYR A 164 -23.04 -4.21 -3.34
CA TYR A 164 -23.65 -4.34 -2.03
C TYR A 164 -22.62 -4.77 -0.99
N ASN A 165 -22.89 -4.53 0.28
CA ASN A 165 -22.07 -5.02 1.37
C ASN A 165 -22.70 -6.28 1.96
N ALA A 166 -21.88 -7.33 2.12
CA ALA A 166 -22.26 -8.55 2.84
C ALA A 166 -21.47 -8.64 4.14
N ILE A 167 -22.15 -8.82 5.25
CA ILE A 167 -21.58 -8.92 6.60
C ILE A 167 -21.89 -10.32 7.12
N ASN A 168 -20.86 -11.09 7.42
CA ASN A 168 -21.01 -12.42 8.00
C ASN A 168 -20.85 -12.34 9.52
N ASP A 169 -21.97 -12.32 10.23
CA ASP A 169 -22.01 -12.31 11.71
C ASP A 169 -21.98 -13.75 12.29
N GLY A 170 -21.98 -14.77 11.42
CA GLY A 170 -21.88 -16.17 11.78
C GLY A 170 -20.44 -16.67 11.94
N ASN A 171 -20.32 -18.00 12.05
CA ASN A 171 -19.03 -18.69 12.19
C ASN A 171 -18.71 -19.65 11.04
N VAL A 172 -19.55 -19.70 10.02
CA VAL A 172 -19.33 -20.46 8.77
C VAL A 172 -18.99 -19.53 7.62
N ARG A 173 -18.21 -20.01 6.65
CA ARG A 173 -17.93 -19.29 5.40
C ARG A 173 -19.19 -19.24 4.55
N LEU A 174 -19.50 -18.08 4.00
CA LEU A 174 -20.70 -17.86 3.19
C LEU A 174 -20.34 -17.39 1.78
N LYS A 175 -21.16 -17.81 0.82
CA LYS A 175 -21.15 -17.29 -0.56
C LYS A 175 -22.55 -16.79 -0.89
N PRO A 176 -22.89 -15.55 -0.48
CA PRO A 176 -24.22 -15.04 -0.66
C PRO A 176 -24.51 -14.82 -2.14
N THR A 177 -25.66 -15.33 -2.61
CA THR A 177 -26.15 -15.09 -3.96
C THR A 177 -26.99 -13.82 -3.95
N LEU A 178 -26.67 -12.88 -4.82
CA LEU A 178 -27.48 -11.68 -5.07
C LEU A 178 -28.45 -11.97 -6.22
N THR A 179 -29.75 -11.79 -5.97
CA THR A 179 -30.78 -11.77 -6.99
C THR A 179 -31.15 -10.32 -7.31
N ILE A 180 -31.14 -9.97 -8.59
CA ILE A 180 -31.57 -8.68 -9.09
C ILE A 180 -32.78 -8.91 -10.01
N ASP A 181 -33.93 -8.37 -9.59
CA ASP A 181 -35.17 -8.35 -10.35
C ASP A 181 -35.38 -6.93 -10.87
N VAL A 182 -35.44 -6.75 -12.19
CA VAL A 182 -35.62 -5.43 -12.82
C VAL A 182 -37.02 -5.30 -13.36
N TRP A 183 -37.68 -4.21 -12.97
CA TRP A 183 -39.06 -3.88 -13.28
C TRP A 183 -39.16 -2.60 -14.11
N ASP A 184 -40.25 -2.47 -14.84
CA ASP A 184 -40.58 -1.20 -15.53
C ASP A 184 -40.87 -0.06 -14.54
N GLN A 185 -41.04 1.15 -15.07
CA GLN A 185 -41.25 2.37 -14.28
C GLN A 185 -42.45 2.28 -13.35
N LEU A 186 -43.50 1.55 -13.74
CA LEU A 186 -44.74 1.41 -12.97
C LEU A 186 -44.73 0.20 -12.01
N GLN A 187 -43.65 -0.59 -12.02
CA GLN A 187 -43.48 -1.84 -11.27
C GLN A 187 -44.54 -2.91 -11.60
N GLU A 188 -45.15 -2.81 -12.77
CA GLU A 188 -46.18 -3.75 -13.22
C GLU A 188 -45.58 -4.97 -13.91
N LYS A 189 -44.48 -4.78 -14.64
CA LYS A 189 -43.87 -5.79 -15.46
C LYS A 189 -42.44 -6.07 -15.05
N LEU A 190 -42.20 -7.34 -14.65
CA LEU A 190 -40.82 -7.86 -14.50
C LEU A 190 -40.18 -7.97 -15.89
N ILE A 191 -39.09 -7.21 -16.13
CA ILE A 191 -38.41 -7.19 -17.42
C ILE A 191 -37.42 -8.35 -17.47
N PHE A 192 -36.59 -8.51 -16.43
CA PHE A 192 -35.70 -9.66 -16.28
C PHE A 192 -35.30 -9.88 -14.83
N LYS A 193 -34.81 -11.09 -14.57
CA LYS A 193 -34.25 -11.52 -13.30
C LYS A 193 -32.87 -12.13 -13.54
N ARG A 194 -31.91 -11.86 -12.66
CA ARG A 194 -30.56 -12.43 -12.69
C ARG A 194 -30.06 -12.73 -11.29
N ASP A 195 -29.38 -13.88 -11.19
CA ASP A 195 -28.69 -14.30 -9.98
C ASP A 195 -27.17 -14.18 -10.18
N PHE A 196 -26.51 -13.61 -9.19
CA PHE A 196 -25.07 -13.43 -9.15
C PHE A 196 -24.50 -14.14 -7.93
N PRO A 197 -23.71 -15.21 -8.11
CA PRO A 197 -22.98 -15.80 -7.00
C PRO A 197 -21.97 -14.78 -6.48
N GLY A 198 -22.08 -14.44 -5.21
CA GLY A 198 -21.14 -13.54 -4.57
C GLY A 198 -19.82 -14.21 -4.24
N ASP A 199 -18.85 -13.38 -3.92
CA ASP A 199 -17.58 -13.84 -3.37
C ASP A 199 -17.76 -14.45 -1.98
N GLU A 200 -16.79 -15.27 -1.58
CA GLU A 200 -16.76 -15.82 -0.23
C GLU A 200 -16.57 -14.72 0.81
N VAL A 201 -17.43 -14.71 1.82
CA VAL A 201 -17.36 -13.83 2.99
C VAL A 201 -17.00 -14.67 4.20
N LEU A 202 -15.83 -14.38 4.76
CA LEU A 202 -15.32 -15.13 5.91
C LEU A 202 -16.10 -14.78 7.18
N PRO A 203 -16.14 -15.66 8.18
CA PRO A 203 -16.75 -15.37 9.47
C PRO A 203 -16.23 -14.07 10.08
N THR A 204 -17.12 -13.31 10.71
CA THR A 204 -16.81 -12.03 11.39
C THR A 204 -16.30 -10.91 10.49
N THR A 205 -16.43 -11.05 9.17
CA THR A 205 -15.96 -10.05 8.20
C THR A 205 -17.09 -9.36 7.45
N GLU A 206 -16.79 -8.16 6.94
CA GLU A 206 -17.58 -7.45 5.97
C GLU A 206 -16.85 -7.43 4.62
N ARG A 207 -17.61 -7.63 3.54
CA ARG A 207 -17.08 -7.56 2.19
C ARG A 207 -18.02 -6.77 1.28
N LYS A 208 -17.47 -5.78 0.59
CA LYS A 208 -18.16 -5.14 -0.52
C LYS A 208 -18.02 -6.04 -1.75
N ILE A 209 -19.16 -6.43 -2.33
CA ILE A 209 -19.28 -7.24 -3.53
C ILE A 209 -19.82 -6.34 -4.63
N SER A 210 -19.19 -6.37 -5.79
CA SER A 210 -19.60 -5.61 -6.96
C SER A 210 -19.52 -6.44 -8.23
N GLY A 211 -20.26 -6.02 -9.24
CA GLY A 211 -20.27 -6.72 -10.52
C GLY A 211 -20.99 -5.93 -11.60
N PHE A 212 -21.07 -6.53 -12.78
CA PHE A 212 -21.71 -5.95 -13.94
C PHE A 212 -22.83 -6.83 -14.43
N LEU A 213 -23.93 -6.21 -14.75
CA LEU A 213 -25.13 -6.85 -15.30
C LEU A 213 -25.28 -6.41 -16.77
N GLN A 214 -25.48 -7.34 -17.68
CA GLN A 214 -25.82 -6.98 -19.06
C GLN A 214 -27.11 -6.18 -19.09
N ASN A 215 -27.10 -5.05 -19.81
CA ASN A 215 -28.19 -4.12 -19.91
C ASN A 215 -28.96 -4.29 -21.24
N PRO A 216 -30.08 -5.00 -21.26
CA PRO A 216 -30.93 -5.11 -22.45
C PRO A 216 -31.99 -3.99 -22.54
N LEU A 217 -31.93 -3.01 -21.63
CA LEU A 217 -32.95 -1.98 -21.47
C LEU A 217 -32.77 -0.86 -22.49
N GLY A 218 -33.90 -0.31 -22.93
CA GLY A 218 -33.93 0.97 -23.65
C GLY A 218 -33.82 2.15 -22.67
N GLU A 219 -33.85 3.36 -23.23
CA GLU A 219 -33.90 4.59 -22.44
C GLU A 219 -35.15 4.61 -21.55
N GLY A 220 -34.97 5.03 -20.29
CA GLY A 220 -36.06 5.14 -19.34
C GLY A 220 -35.62 4.99 -17.88
N GLN A 221 -36.59 5.14 -16.98
CA GLN A 221 -36.41 4.89 -15.56
C GLN A 221 -36.94 3.48 -15.22
N TYR A 222 -36.22 2.80 -14.36
CA TYR A 222 -36.48 1.42 -13.96
C TYR A 222 -36.36 1.24 -12.47
N TRP A 223 -36.94 0.16 -11.97
CA TRP A 223 -36.78 -0.28 -10.59
C TRP A 223 -36.01 -1.58 -10.55
N ALA A 224 -35.13 -1.70 -9.57
CA ALA A 224 -34.46 -2.94 -9.27
C ALA A 224 -34.76 -3.35 -7.82
N SER A 225 -35.26 -4.58 -7.65
CA SER A 225 -35.29 -5.24 -6.36
C SER A 225 -34.03 -6.08 -6.26
N MET A 226 -33.16 -5.76 -5.31
CA MET A 226 -31.94 -6.50 -5.02
C MET A 226 -32.13 -7.27 -3.73
N SER A 227 -31.89 -8.58 -3.75
CA SER A 227 -32.11 -9.42 -2.57
C SER A 227 -31.03 -10.49 -2.45
N SER A 228 -30.67 -10.83 -1.22
CA SER A 228 -29.84 -12.01 -0.91
C SER A 228 -30.61 -12.92 0.00
N LYS A 229 -30.81 -14.15 -0.48
CA LYS A 229 -31.58 -15.16 0.23
C LYS A 229 -30.87 -15.63 1.49
N GLU A 230 -29.58 -15.87 1.40
CA GLU A 230 -28.72 -16.34 2.49
C GLU A 230 -28.62 -15.28 3.61
N CYS A 231 -28.56 -13.99 3.24
CA CYS A 231 -28.48 -12.88 4.18
C CYS A 231 -29.85 -12.31 4.58
N ARG A 232 -30.96 -12.86 4.07
CA ARG A 232 -32.34 -12.43 4.35
C ARG A 232 -32.55 -10.94 4.26
N SER A 233 -31.91 -10.33 3.29
CA SER A 233 -31.91 -8.87 3.10
C SER A 233 -32.35 -8.53 1.69
N SER A 234 -33.04 -7.40 1.57
CA SER A 234 -33.47 -6.87 0.27
C SER A 234 -33.47 -5.34 0.28
N GLY A 235 -33.37 -4.76 -0.90
CA GLY A 235 -33.49 -3.31 -1.12
C GLY A 235 -34.12 -3.05 -2.48
N ILE A 236 -34.81 -1.93 -2.59
CA ILE A 236 -35.39 -1.45 -3.86
C ILE A 236 -34.64 -0.19 -4.25
N ILE A 237 -34.23 -0.11 -5.51
CA ILE A 237 -33.43 0.97 -6.06
C ILE A 237 -34.08 1.45 -7.35
N THR A 238 -34.15 2.76 -7.53
CA THR A 238 -34.49 3.36 -8.82
C THR A 238 -33.21 3.70 -9.55
N PHE A 239 -33.15 3.41 -10.85
CA PHE A 239 -32.05 3.77 -11.70
C PHE A 239 -32.55 4.20 -13.09
N ASN A 240 -31.69 4.90 -13.83
CA ASN A 240 -32.03 5.37 -15.16
C ASN A 240 -31.11 4.70 -16.20
N VAL A 241 -31.69 4.39 -17.35
CA VAL A 241 -30.94 4.10 -18.55
C VAL A 241 -31.10 5.31 -19.48
N VAL A 242 -30.00 5.97 -19.78
CA VAL A 242 -29.99 7.19 -20.59
C VAL A 242 -29.48 6.89 -22.00
N GLU A 243 -29.73 7.79 -22.91
CA GLU A 243 -29.21 7.69 -24.28
C GLU A 243 -27.68 7.60 -24.28
N LYS A 244 -27.12 7.09 -25.37
CA LYS A 244 -25.68 6.95 -25.51
C LYS A 244 -24.98 8.31 -25.51
N GLY A 245 -24.07 8.53 -24.57
CA GLY A 245 -23.39 9.81 -24.31
C GLY A 245 -24.05 10.68 -23.22
N GLY A 246 -25.17 10.21 -22.64
CA GLY A 246 -25.88 10.89 -21.55
C GLY A 246 -25.14 10.85 -20.22
N ILE A 247 -24.26 9.87 -20.01
CA ILE A 247 -23.40 9.81 -18.82
C ILE A 247 -22.01 10.33 -19.15
N ALA A 248 -21.58 11.35 -18.43
CA ALA A 248 -20.30 11.99 -18.70
C ALA A 248 -19.13 11.18 -18.18
N ASP A 249 -18.25 10.70 -19.10
CA ASP A 249 -16.92 10.24 -18.71
C ASP A 249 -16.04 11.44 -18.39
N LYS A 250 -15.56 11.53 -17.17
CA LYS A 250 -14.59 12.52 -16.71
C LYS A 250 -13.44 11.83 -16.02
N GLY A 251 -12.23 12.13 -16.45
CA GLY A 251 -11.01 11.56 -15.84
C GLY A 251 -9.91 12.60 -15.77
N GLU A 252 -9.16 12.59 -14.70
CA GLU A 252 -8.04 13.49 -14.47
C GLU A 252 -6.82 12.73 -14.02
N LEU A 253 -5.68 12.98 -14.67
CA LEU A 253 -4.37 12.58 -14.15
C LEU A 253 -4.01 13.59 -13.06
N LYS A 254 -4.11 13.18 -11.78
CA LYS A 254 -3.90 14.09 -10.64
C LYS A 254 -2.46 14.49 -10.50
N GLU A 255 -1.56 13.53 -10.54
CA GLU A 255 -0.13 13.73 -10.32
C GLU A 255 0.68 12.54 -10.84
N ILE A 256 1.98 12.76 -11.02
CA ILE A 256 2.95 11.69 -11.25
C ILE A 256 3.99 11.80 -10.13
N ILE A 257 4.04 10.77 -9.29
CA ILE A 257 4.84 10.70 -8.07
C ILE A 257 6.08 9.86 -8.33
N ASN A 258 7.25 10.32 -7.92
CA ASN A 258 8.51 9.57 -8.01
C ASN A 258 9.54 10.12 -7.01
N LYS A 259 10.61 9.38 -6.81
CA LYS A 259 11.81 9.91 -6.16
C LYS A 259 12.47 10.95 -7.09
N PRO A 260 12.78 12.17 -6.60
CA PRO A 260 13.41 13.20 -7.44
C PRO A 260 14.88 12.91 -7.80
N TRP A 261 15.52 11.99 -7.08
CA TRP A 261 16.91 11.61 -7.25
C TRP A 261 17.07 10.09 -7.29
N ALA A 262 17.93 9.59 -8.16
CA ALA A 262 18.29 8.18 -8.28
C ALA A 262 19.74 8.02 -8.74
N TYR A 263 20.24 6.79 -8.69
CA TYR A 263 21.52 6.41 -9.29
C TYR A 263 21.32 5.62 -10.58
N THR A 264 22.37 5.59 -11.41
CA THR A 264 22.40 4.68 -12.58
C THR A 264 22.16 3.23 -12.13
N LYS A 265 21.34 2.49 -12.91
CA LYS A 265 20.90 1.11 -12.63
C LYS A 265 19.99 0.91 -11.41
N GLU A 266 19.70 1.96 -10.65
CA GLU A 266 18.66 1.90 -9.61
C GLU A 266 17.28 1.84 -10.26
N THR A 267 16.43 0.91 -9.81
CA THR A 267 15.04 0.86 -10.27
C THR A 267 14.23 1.93 -9.54
N VAL A 268 13.69 2.87 -10.28
CA VAL A 268 12.81 3.93 -9.78
C VAL A 268 11.37 3.54 -10.05
N GLN A 269 10.55 3.52 -9.01
CA GLN A 269 9.10 3.43 -9.14
C GLN A 269 8.55 4.83 -9.39
N ILE A 270 7.70 4.92 -10.40
CA ILE A 270 6.98 6.14 -10.77
C ILE A 270 5.50 5.78 -10.77
N THR A 271 4.69 6.50 -10.01
CA THR A 271 3.27 6.24 -9.87
C THR A 271 2.47 7.37 -10.50
N ALA A 272 1.69 7.06 -11.53
CA ALA A 272 0.77 7.99 -12.15
C ALA A 272 -0.63 7.81 -11.54
N ARG A 273 -1.14 8.82 -10.84
CA ARG A 273 -2.40 8.78 -10.11
C ARG A 273 -3.54 9.36 -10.95
N PHE A 274 -4.49 8.52 -11.28
CA PHE A 274 -5.66 8.89 -12.06
C PHE A 274 -6.92 8.86 -11.19
N GLN A 275 -7.76 9.86 -11.32
CA GLN A 275 -9.09 9.90 -10.72
C GLN A 275 -10.17 9.84 -11.80
N ASN A 276 -11.08 8.89 -11.66
CA ASN A 276 -12.32 8.89 -12.41
C ASN A 276 -13.35 9.78 -11.69
N SER A 277 -13.51 11.00 -12.13
CA SER A 277 -14.53 11.95 -11.61
C SER A 277 -15.84 11.93 -12.40
N GLY A 278 -16.00 10.93 -13.28
CA GLY A 278 -17.22 10.68 -14.04
C GLY A 278 -18.28 9.93 -13.25
N GLU A 279 -19.36 9.61 -13.91
CA GLU A 279 -20.55 8.97 -13.32
C GLU A 279 -20.57 7.46 -13.51
N ARG A 280 -19.66 6.91 -14.33
CA ARG A 280 -19.53 5.47 -14.59
C ARG A 280 -18.10 4.99 -14.50
N ALA A 281 -17.93 3.68 -14.38
CA ALA A 281 -16.61 3.05 -14.47
C ALA A 281 -15.99 3.28 -15.85
N VAL A 282 -14.68 3.52 -15.88
CA VAL A 282 -13.91 3.68 -17.11
C VAL A 282 -12.78 2.66 -17.17
N THR A 283 -12.48 2.14 -18.36
CA THR A 283 -11.24 1.40 -18.60
C THR A 283 -10.15 2.42 -18.90
N ALA A 284 -9.10 2.39 -18.11
CA ALA A 284 -8.03 3.39 -18.15
C ALA A 284 -6.65 2.73 -18.21
N MET A 285 -5.71 3.39 -18.93
CA MET A 285 -4.30 3.02 -19.01
C MET A 285 -3.44 4.28 -19.08
N PHE A 286 -2.24 4.23 -18.53
CA PHE A 286 -1.27 5.32 -18.67
C PHE A 286 -0.40 5.11 -19.92
N LYS A 287 -0.22 6.17 -20.71
CA LYS A 287 0.73 6.22 -21.83
C LYS A 287 1.64 7.42 -21.70
N GLY A 288 2.93 7.20 -21.84
CA GLY A 288 3.92 8.27 -21.67
C GLY A 288 5.24 7.99 -22.33
N THR A 289 6.16 8.95 -22.20
CA THR A 289 7.51 8.87 -22.72
C THR A 289 8.51 9.31 -21.65
N ILE A 290 9.59 8.55 -21.53
CA ILE A 290 10.74 8.94 -20.72
C ILE A 290 11.81 9.48 -21.69
N ARG A 291 12.29 10.68 -21.38
CA ARG A 291 13.34 11.36 -22.16
C ARG A 291 14.55 11.61 -21.29
N LEU A 292 15.74 11.45 -21.86
CA LEU A 292 16.99 11.97 -21.33
C LEU A 292 17.33 13.22 -22.14
N ASP A 293 17.28 14.37 -21.52
CA ASP A 293 17.27 15.66 -22.20
C ASP A 293 16.16 15.69 -23.27
N ASP A 294 16.46 15.81 -24.55
CA ASP A 294 15.49 15.81 -25.65
C ASP A 294 15.31 14.46 -26.33
N ARG A 295 16.07 13.42 -25.95
CA ARG A 295 16.02 12.10 -26.57
C ARG A 295 15.03 11.19 -25.85
N ILE A 296 14.09 10.58 -26.58
CA ILE A 296 13.23 9.52 -26.06
C ILE A 296 14.09 8.29 -25.77
N VAL A 297 14.10 7.83 -24.51
CA VAL A 297 14.81 6.63 -24.09
C VAL A 297 13.87 5.45 -23.85
N ARG A 298 12.59 5.73 -23.57
CA ARG A 298 11.59 4.68 -23.37
C ARG A 298 10.16 5.19 -23.64
N LEU A 299 9.37 4.37 -24.30
CA LEU A 299 7.92 4.50 -24.33
C LEU A 299 7.33 3.71 -23.16
N VAL A 300 6.33 4.29 -22.50
CA VAL A 300 5.66 3.70 -21.33
C VAL A 300 4.20 3.47 -21.68
N GLU A 301 3.74 2.26 -21.43
CA GLU A 301 2.34 1.86 -21.52
C GLU A 301 2.07 0.88 -20.39
N THR A 302 1.01 1.11 -19.62
CA THR A 302 0.59 0.22 -18.52
C THR A 302 -0.55 -0.68 -18.97
N ASP A 303 -0.85 -1.69 -18.18
CA ASP A 303 -2.04 -2.51 -18.38
C ASP A 303 -3.31 -1.68 -18.22
N GLU A 304 -4.39 -2.12 -18.87
CA GLU A 304 -5.72 -1.54 -18.73
C GLU A 304 -6.33 -1.94 -17.38
N VAL A 305 -6.85 -0.97 -16.65
CA VAL A 305 -7.51 -1.15 -15.36
C VAL A 305 -8.90 -0.53 -15.41
N ILE A 306 -9.89 -1.22 -14.84
CA ILE A 306 -11.23 -0.66 -14.66
C ILE A 306 -11.22 0.21 -13.40
N VAL A 307 -11.51 1.49 -13.56
CA VAL A 307 -11.58 2.47 -12.47
C VAL A 307 -13.04 2.86 -12.25
N PRO A 308 -13.66 2.48 -11.11
CA PRO A 308 -15.02 2.85 -10.77
C PRO A 308 -15.23 4.36 -10.70
N ALA A 309 -16.47 4.80 -10.83
CA ALA A 309 -16.83 6.22 -10.71
C ALA A 309 -16.47 6.77 -9.32
N GLY A 310 -15.83 7.94 -9.30
CA GLY A 310 -15.37 8.60 -8.07
C GLY A 310 -14.07 8.04 -7.48
N GLU A 311 -13.55 6.92 -7.97
CA GLU A 311 -12.37 6.27 -7.41
C GLU A 311 -11.07 6.76 -8.05
N ILE A 312 -9.98 6.49 -7.33
CA ILE A 312 -8.61 6.77 -7.74
C ILE A 312 -7.91 5.43 -8.04
N SER A 313 -7.15 5.39 -9.11
CA SER A 313 -6.28 4.26 -9.46
C SER A 313 -4.86 4.75 -9.71
N ASP A 314 -3.90 4.01 -9.20
CA ASP A 314 -2.47 4.27 -9.37
C ASP A 314 -1.91 3.32 -10.45
N PHE A 315 -1.16 3.90 -11.41
CA PHE A 315 -0.44 3.17 -12.46
C PHE A 315 1.03 3.19 -12.13
N ASP A 316 1.57 2.04 -11.76
CA ASP A 316 2.97 1.90 -11.39
C ASP A 316 3.85 1.59 -12.60
N ILE A 317 4.91 2.37 -12.73
CA ILE A 317 5.89 2.30 -13.82
C ILE A 317 7.26 2.10 -13.18
N PHE A 318 7.97 1.07 -13.60
CA PHE A 318 9.32 0.80 -13.12
C PHE A 318 10.33 1.15 -14.20
N PHE A 319 11.29 2.00 -13.86
CA PHE A 319 12.30 2.48 -14.78
C PHE A 319 13.71 2.42 -14.13
N SER A 320 14.67 1.84 -14.86
CA SER A 320 16.07 1.79 -14.43
C SER A 320 16.92 2.58 -15.43
N PRO A 321 17.40 3.78 -15.05
CA PRO A 321 18.22 4.63 -15.93
C PRO A 321 19.62 4.04 -16.12
N GLU A 322 20.12 4.00 -17.35
CA GLU A 322 21.44 3.47 -17.69
C GLU A 322 22.53 4.55 -17.64
N GLN A 323 22.19 5.79 -17.82
CA GLN A 323 23.13 6.92 -17.89
C GLN A 323 22.77 8.00 -16.87
N PRO A 324 23.76 8.71 -16.31
CA PRO A 324 23.49 9.87 -15.48
C PRO A 324 22.93 11.01 -16.34
N GLY A 325 22.04 11.81 -15.75
CA GLY A 325 21.43 12.95 -16.42
C GLY A 325 20.03 13.26 -15.89
N ARG A 326 19.37 14.21 -16.55
CA ARG A 326 18.03 14.64 -16.20
C ARG A 326 17.01 13.91 -17.05
N TYR A 327 16.28 13.00 -16.44
CA TYR A 327 15.18 12.29 -17.11
C TYR A 327 13.87 13.02 -16.86
N THR A 328 13.06 13.13 -17.91
CA THR A 328 11.72 13.69 -17.84
C THR A 328 10.72 12.61 -18.30
N LEU A 329 9.78 12.24 -17.44
CA LEU A 329 8.61 11.46 -17.83
C LEU A 329 7.48 12.43 -18.12
N THR A 330 6.88 12.33 -19.29
CA THR A 330 5.61 12.99 -19.62
C THR A 330 4.61 11.95 -20.08
N GLY A 331 3.34 12.13 -19.74
CA GLY A 331 2.32 11.20 -20.17
C GLY A 331 0.91 11.64 -19.79
N ARG A 332 -0.03 10.82 -20.21
CA ARG A 332 -1.47 11.00 -20.02
C ARG A 332 -2.16 9.67 -19.80
N VAL A 333 -3.33 9.71 -19.22
CA VAL A 333 -4.18 8.52 -19.13
C VAL A 333 -5.18 8.53 -20.29
N VAL A 334 -5.25 7.40 -20.97
CA VAL A 334 -6.29 7.08 -21.96
C VAL A 334 -7.41 6.37 -21.22
N TYR A 335 -8.63 6.86 -21.32
CA TYR A 335 -9.79 6.24 -20.66
C TYR A 335 -11.02 6.33 -21.57
N ASN A 336 -11.70 5.22 -21.80
CA ASN A 336 -12.87 5.14 -22.67
C ASN A 336 -12.73 5.94 -24.00
N LYS A 337 -11.56 5.85 -24.67
CA LYS A 337 -11.19 6.62 -25.87
C LYS A 337 -11.03 8.14 -25.66
N LYS A 338 -11.04 8.63 -24.42
CA LYS A 338 -10.70 10.01 -24.06
C LYS A 338 -9.27 10.08 -23.51
N LEU A 339 -8.73 11.27 -23.42
CA LEU A 339 -7.39 11.55 -22.93
C LEU A 339 -7.43 12.58 -21.81
N THR A 340 -6.62 12.39 -20.77
CA THR A 340 -6.37 13.45 -19.77
C THR A 340 -5.41 14.49 -20.35
N TYR A 341 -5.32 15.62 -19.67
CA TYR A 341 -4.19 16.53 -19.87
C TYR A 341 -2.88 15.81 -19.57
N GLU A 342 -1.84 16.19 -20.31
CA GLU A 342 -0.50 15.67 -20.10
C GLU A 342 0.11 16.25 -18.81
N LYS A 343 0.71 15.40 -18.01
CA LYS A 343 1.52 15.78 -16.85
C LYS A 343 2.90 15.17 -16.97
N GLY A 344 3.85 15.77 -16.27
CA GLY A 344 5.23 15.29 -16.29
C GLY A 344 5.89 15.39 -14.93
N THR A 345 6.97 14.65 -14.78
CA THR A 345 7.85 14.68 -13.61
C THR A 345 9.30 14.55 -14.05
N VAL A 346 10.21 14.89 -13.15
CA VAL A 346 11.65 14.87 -13.41
C VAL A 346 12.35 13.95 -12.41
N ILE A 347 13.33 13.20 -12.92
CA ILE A 347 14.21 12.35 -12.13
C ILE A 347 15.64 12.76 -12.45
N ASN A 348 16.38 13.20 -11.45
CA ASN A 348 17.80 13.53 -11.60
C ASN A 348 18.63 12.29 -11.26
N VAL A 349 19.37 11.77 -12.21
CA VAL A 349 20.14 10.54 -12.06
C VAL A 349 21.62 10.86 -11.97
N ASN A 350 22.23 10.43 -10.88
CA ASN A 350 23.67 10.53 -10.65
C ASN A 350 24.36 9.22 -11.04
N ALA A 351 25.64 9.27 -11.37
CA ALA A 351 26.43 8.06 -11.56
C ALA A 351 26.51 7.29 -10.23
N SER A 352 26.42 5.97 -10.31
CA SER A 352 26.54 5.13 -9.09
C SER A 352 27.94 5.31 -8.47
N PRO A 353 28.07 5.22 -7.14
CA PRO A 353 29.38 5.32 -6.48
C PRO A 353 30.40 4.33 -7.01
N GLU A 354 29.96 3.14 -7.45
CA GLU A 354 30.82 2.12 -8.05
C GLU A 354 31.38 2.54 -9.41
N GLU A 355 30.56 3.17 -10.28
CA GLU A 355 31.01 3.67 -11.58
C GLU A 355 32.01 4.83 -11.44
N VAL A 356 31.81 5.70 -10.45
CA VAL A 356 32.73 6.80 -10.15
C VAL A 356 34.08 6.26 -9.66
N THR A 357 34.06 5.20 -8.86
CA THR A 357 35.27 4.56 -8.34
C THR A 357 36.03 3.86 -9.44
N GLN A 358 35.38 3.14 -10.35
CA GLN A 358 36.02 2.49 -11.50
C GLN A 358 36.68 3.50 -12.44
N LYS A 359 36.02 4.59 -12.81
CA LYS A 359 36.64 5.66 -13.64
C LYS A 359 37.85 6.30 -12.99
N LYS A 360 37.86 6.48 -11.67
CA LYS A 360 39.04 6.97 -10.95
C LYS A 360 40.21 5.96 -10.98
N LEU A 361 39.87 4.66 -10.91
CA LEU A 361 40.87 3.59 -10.96
C LEU A 361 41.52 3.47 -12.34
N GLU A 362 40.76 3.70 -13.44
CA GLU A 362 41.29 3.69 -14.81
C GLU A 362 42.25 4.82 -15.10
N LEU A 363 42.09 5.98 -14.43
CA LEU A 363 43.00 7.14 -14.58
C LEU A 363 44.31 6.99 -13.78
N LEU A 364 44.33 6.15 -12.75
CA LEU A 364 45.47 5.93 -11.89
C LEU A 364 46.75 5.50 -12.64
N PRO A 365 46.68 4.48 -13.54
CA PRO A 365 47.88 4.05 -14.30
C PRO A 365 48.41 5.12 -15.23
N LEU A 366 47.54 5.97 -15.79
CA LEU A 366 47.94 7.06 -16.64
C LEU A 366 48.73 8.14 -15.88
N ILE A 367 48.30 8.46 -14.66
CA ILE A 367 49.00 9.40 -13.77
C ILE A 367 50.36 8.84 -13.36
N VAL A 368 50.41 7.57 -12.99
CA VAL A 368 51.66 6.88 -12.63
C VAL A 368 52.62 6.88 -13.81
N TYR A 369 52.16 6.63 -15.04
CA TYR A 369 52.98 6.63 -16.25
C TYR A 369 53.56 8.02 -16.53
N LEU A 370 52.77 9.09 -16.37
CA LEU A 370 53.25 10.48 -16.51
C LEU A 370 54.30 10.86 -15.47
N ILE A 371 54.17 10.40 -14.23
CA ILE A 371 55.15 10.61 -13.16
C ILE A 371 56.48 9.90 -13.51
N ILE A 372 56.41 8.66 -14.02
CA ILE A 372 57.59 7.90 -14.45
C ILE A 372 58.31 8.63 -15.58
N ILE A 373 57.61 9.11 -16.60
CA ILE A 373 58.21 9.88 -17.70
C ILE A 373 58.89 11.16 -17.18
N ALA A 374 58.22 11.89 -16.31
CA ALA A 374 58.76 13.12 -15.73
C ALA A 374 60.04 12.86 -14.92
N THR A 375 60.09 11.78 -14.15
CA THR A 375 61.30 11.36 -13.40
C THR A 375 62.44 10.95 -14.32
N ILE A 376 62.16 10.21 -15.40
CA ILE A 376 63.18 9.87 -16.41
C ILE A 376 63.76 11.09 -17.07
N ILE A 377 62.93 12.06 -17.50
CA ILE A 377 63.37 13.30 -18.10
C ILE A 377 64.22 14.10 -17.12
N PHE A 378 63.82 14.16 -15.86
CA PHE A 378 64.60 14.83 -14.82
C PHE A 378 65.98 14.19 -14.62
N LEU A 379 66.06 12.85 -14.57
CA LEU A 379 67.32 12.11 -14.44
C LEU A 379 68.24 12.33 -15.64
N ILE A 380 67.69 12.31 -16.88
CA ILE A 380 68.46 12.59 -18.10
C ILE A 380 69.05 14.00 -18.06
N LYS A 381 68.24 15.00 -17.69
CA LYS A 381 68.68 16.41 -17.54
C LYS A 381 69.79 16.53 -16.48
N LYS A 382 69.71 15.81 -15.38
CA LYS A 382 70.69 15.80 -14.31
C LYS A 382 72.01 15.20 -14.80
N ILE A 383 71.94 14.06 -15.48
CA ILE A 383 73.15 13.38 -16.06
C ILE A 383 73.83 14.26 -17.12
N MET A 384 73.03 14.87 -17.98
CA MET A 384 73.56 15.83 -19.00
C MET A 384 74.23 17.03 -18.37
N LYS A 385 73.69 17.57 -17.27
CA LYS A 385 74.27 18.68 -16.52
C LYS A 385 75.60 18.26 -15.83
N GLU A 386 75.68 17.10 -15.30
CA GLU A 386 76.92 16.56 -14.71
C GLU A 386 78.00 16.27 -15.78
N ARG A 387 77.66 15.73 -16.93
CA ARG A 387 78.58 15.51 -18.06
C ARG A 387 79.13 16.83 -18.58
N LYS A 388 78.29 17.89 -18.68
CA LYS A 388 78.76 19.23 -19.09
C LYS A 388 79.76 19.88 -18.07
N LYS A 389 79.66 19.54 -16.79
CA LYS A 389 80.60 19.97 -15.77
C LYS A 389 81.97 19.23 -15.86
N LYS A 390 81.97 17.94 -16.27
CA LYS A 390 83.21 17.14 -16.42
C LYS A 390 84.00 17.47 -17.70
N ILE A 391 83.46 18.20 -18.69
CA ILE A 391 84.14 18.57 -19.94
C ILE A 391 84.74 20.00 -19.82
N ARG A 392 84.60 20.69 -18.66
CA ARG A 392 85.12 22.04 -18.40
C ARG A 392 86.28 22.04 -17.42
N PHE A 393 87.04 20.90 -17.25
CA PHE A 393 88.31 20.81 -16.59
C PHE A 393 89.37 20.30 -17.56
#